data_ba01ca66d84bfdb70aca57acb3d6e6c3
#
_entry.id   ba01ca66d84bfdb70aca57acb3d6e6c3
#
_cell.length_a   1.000
_cell.length_b   1.000
_cell.length_c   1.000
_cell.angle_alpha   90.00
_cell.angle_beta   90.00
_cell.angle_gamma   90.00
#
_symmetry.space_group_name_H-M   'P 1'
#
loop_
_entity.id
_entity.type
_entity.pdbx_description
1 polymer ?
#
loop_
_entity_poly.entity_id
_entity_poly.type
_entity_poly.pdbx_seq_one_letter_code
_entity_poly.pdbx_strand_id
1 'polypeptide(L)'
;YTVALAENAHANGVDFFFDHKVTAITRENELYDLHTEHGDVCTRWVVNAAGLGAKQISDLLGLTGYRVIGSRSNYIILHKRMGQLLPMPVYPVPSNTYLGIHITPTVDGNVTVGPDAENTDVLDDYSVPQANMDSLAVEGAKLWPHIFKKDQIRTFAGIQPKWVDEN
;
A
#
# COMPACT_ATOMS: atom_id res chain seq x y z
N TYR A 1 1.19 -10.80 8.37
CA TYR A 1 -0.10 -10.34 8.89
C TYR A 1 -1.23 -10.65 7.91
N THR A 2 -1.16 -10.17 6.65
CA THR A 2 -2.22 -10.40 5.63
C THR A 2 -2.52 -11.88 5.40
N VAL A 3 -1.49 -12.72 5.27
CA VAL A 3 -1.66 -14.17 5.11
C VAL A 3 -2.40 -14.78 6.31
N ALA A 4 -2.00 -14.44 7.53
CA ALA A 4 -2.67 -14.93 8.73
C ALA A 4 -4.14 -14.49 8.83
N LEU A 5 -4.47 -13.28 8.36
CA LEU A 5 -5.86 -12.83 8.27
C LEU A 5 -6.65 -13.64 7.24
N ALA A 6 -6.07 -13.94 6.08
CA ALA A 6 -6.71 -14.76 5.05
C ALA A 6 -6.94 -16.19 5.53
N GLU A 7 -5.94 -16.80 6.17
CA GLU A 7 -6.07 -18.13 6.78
C GLU A 7 -7.17 -18.19 7.84
N ASN A 8 -7.22 -17.15 8.70
CA ASN A 8 -8.28 -17.05 9.70
C ASN A 8 -9.67 -16.87 9.08
N ALA A 9 -9.80 -16.05 8.06
CA ALA A 9 -11.04 -15.84 7.33
C ALA A 9 -11.51 -17.16 6.68
N HIS A 10 -10.61 -17.89 6.02
CA HIS A 10 -10.91 -19.16 5.42
C HIS A 10 -11.36 -20.20 6.47
N ALA A 11 -10.68 -20.27 7.61
CA ALA A 11 -11.07 -21.14 8.72
C ALA A 11 -12.46 -20.82 9.30
N ASN A 12 -12.95 -19.58 9.10
CA ASN A 12 -14.29 -19.13 9.46
C ASN A 12 -15.30 -19.15 8.29
N GLY A 13 -15.02 -19.89 7.22
CA GLY A 13 -15.95 -20.14 6.13
C GLY A 13 -15.96 -19.11 5.01
N VAL A 14 -14.92 -18.30 4.89
CA VAL A 14 -14.77 -17.39 3.74
C VAL A 14 -14.13 -18.14 2.58
N ASP A 15 -14.75 -18.08 1.41
CA ASP A 15 -14.19 -18.57 0.16
C ASP A 15 -13.34 -17.50 -0.51
N PHE A 16 -12.17 -17.88 -1.01
CA PHE A 16 -11.28 -17.04 -1.76
C PHE A 16 -11.24 -17.47 -3.23
N PHE A 17 -11.59 -16.55 -4.11
CA PHE A 17 -11.54 -16.75 -5.55
C PHE A 17 -10.39 -15.93 -6.13
N PHE A 18 -9.22 -16.57 -6.28
CA PHE A 18 -8.06 -15.94 -6.93
C PHE A 18 -8.25 -15.96 -8.45
N ASP A 19 -7.64 -14.99 -9.14
CA ASP A 19 -7.73 -14.81 -10.59
C ASP A 19 -9.16 -14.56 -11.10
N HIS A 20 -10.08 -14.16 -10.21
CA HIS A 20 -11.47 -13.81 -10.54
C HIS A 20 -11.62 -12.29 -10.59
N LYS A 21 -11.07 -11.67 -11.64
CA LYS A 21 -11.23 -10.24 -11.87
C LYS A 21 -12.69 -9.93 -12.18
N VAL A 22 -13.32 -9.06 -11.39
CA VAL A 22 -14.66 -8.56 -11.68
C VAL A 22 -14.62 -7.64 -12.89
N THR A 23 -15.37 -7.98 -13.94
CA THR A 23 -15.40 -7.27 -15.22
C THR A 23 -16.68 -6.49 -15.44
N ALA A 24 -17.81 -6.91 -14.82
CA ALA A 24 -19.06 -6.19 -14.78
C ALA A 24 -19.79 -6.47 -13.46
N ILE A 25 -20.68 -5.55 -13.09
CA ILE A 25 -21.59 -5.73 -11.95
C ILE A 25 -22.96 -5.31 -12.43
N THR A 26 -23.94 -6.22 -12.35
CA THR A 26 -25.33 -5.92 -12.62
C THR A 26 -26.15 -6.01 -11.32
N ARG A 27 -27.31 -5.34 -11.28
CA ARG A 27 -28.17 -5.38 -10.11
C ARG A 27 -29.60 -5.68 -10.55
N GLU A 28 -30.14 -6.79 -10.02
CA GLU A 28 -31.52 -7.18 -10.21
C GLU A 28 -32.17 -7.59 -8.89
N ASN A 29 -33.38 -7.11 -8.64
CA ASN A 29 -34.18 -7.50 -7.45
C ASN A 29 -33.42 -7.48 -6.12
N GLU A 30 -32.62 -6.43 -5.87
CA GLU A 30 -31.77 -6.24 -4.66
C GLU A 30 -30.56 -7.17 -4.56
N LEU A 31 -30.28 -7.96 -5.58
CA LEU A 31 -29.08 -8.77 -5.69
C LEU A 31 -28.11 -8.13 -6.68
N TYR A 32 -26.84 -8.34 -6.41
CA TYR A 32 -25.74 -8.00 -7.29
C TYR A 32 -25.19 -9.26 -7.93
N ASP A 33 -25.04 -9.26 -9.24
CA ASP A 33 -24.34 -10.30 -9.98
C ASP A 33 -22.99 -9.73 -10.43
N LEU A 34 -21.92 -10.30 -9.88
CA LEU A 34 -20.54 -9.95 -10.20
C LEU A 34 -20.06 -10.91 -11.28
N HIS A 35 -19.78 -10.38 -12.47
CA HIS A 35 -19.29 -11.16 -13.60
C HIS A 35 -17.78 -11.23 -13.58
N THR A 36 -17.22 -12.43 -13.74
CA THR A 36 -15.78 -12.67 -13.85
C THR A 36 -15.47 -13.57 -15.03
N GLU A 37 -14.19 -13.66 -15.42
CA GLU A 37 -13.75 -14.56 -16.49
C GLU A 37 -13.93 -16.06 -16.14
N HIS A 38 -14.15 -16.39 -14.88
CA HIS A 38 -14.21 -17.77 -14.38
C HIS A 38 -15.55 -18.14 -13.74
N GLY A 39 -16.57 -17.31 -13.94
CA GLY A 39 -17.92 -17.54 -13.42
C GLY A 39 -18.46 -16.32 -12.67
N ASP A 40 -19.74 -16.37 -12.37
CA ASP A 40 -20.47 -15.27 -11.77
C ASP A 40 -20.78 -15.54 -10.29
N VAL A 41 -20.83 -14.48 -9.51
CA VAL A 41 -21.17 -14.55 -8.08
C VAL A 41 -22.36 -13.65 -7.81
N CYS A 42 -23.45 -14.24 -7.32
CA CYS A 42 -24.64 -13.50 -6.90
C CYS A 42 -24.61 -13.23 -5.38
N THR A 43 -24.87 -11.98 -4.99
CA THR A 43 -24.79 -11.56 -3.59
C THR A 43 -25.73 -10.39 -3.26
N ARG A 44 -26.07 -10.22 -1.99
CA ARG A 44 -26.85 -9.07 -1.51
C ARG A 44 -25.99 -7.83 -1.25
N TRP A 45 -24.71 -8.02 -0.97
CA TRP A 45 -23.80 -6.94 -0.57
C TRP A 45 -22.48 -7.05 -1.31
N VAL A 46 -21.98 -5.94 -1.75
CA VAL A 46 -20.62 -5.82 -2.33
C VAL A 46 -19.82 -4.85 -1.50
N VAL A 47 -18.65 -5.28 -1.03
CA VAL A 47 -17.68 -4.41 -0.36
C VAL A 47 -16.52 -4.18 -1.31
N ASN A 48 -16.38 -2.94 -1.77
CA ASN A 48 -15.27 -2.55 -2.64
C ASN A 48 -14.02 -2.26 -1.78
N ALA A 49 -13.11 -3.22 -1.72
CA ALA A 49 -11.82 -3.11 -1.06
C ALA A 49 -10.65 -3.29 -2.05
N ALA A 50 -10.85 -2.87 -3.31
CA ALA A 50 -9.94 -3.15 -4.42
C ALA A 50 -8.68 -2.24 -4.47
N GLY A 51 -8.40 -1.48 -3.42
CA GLY A 51 -7.19 -0.65 -3.34
C GLY A 51 -7.09 0.35 -4.50
N LEU A 52 -5.99 0.31 -5.26
CA LEU A 52 -5.82 1.17 -6.44
C LEU A 52 -6.85 0.91 -7.54
N GLY A 53 -7.46 -0.26 -7.58
CA GLY A 53 -8.55 -0.62 -8.50
C GLY A 53 -9.95 -0.19 -8.02
N ALA A 54 -10.08 0.44 -6.85
CA ALA A 54 -11.39 0.76 -6.27
C ALA A 54 -12.26 1.65 -7.17
N LYS A 55 -11.65 2.61 -7.90
CA LYS A 55 -12.38 3.44 -8.86
C LYS A 55 -12.97 2.61 -9.99
N GLN A 56 -12.22 1.64 -10.52
CA GLN A 56 -12.70 0.76 -11.59
C GLN A 56 -13.94 -0.04 -11.16
N ILE A 57 -13.93 -0.58 -9.94
CA ILE A 57 -15.09 -1.30 -9.39
C ILE A 57 -16.29 -0.36 -9.22
N SER A 58 -16.08 0.86 -8.75
CA SER A 58 -17.15 1.85 -8.60
C SER A 58 -17.73 2.29 -9.94
N ASP A 59 -16.90 2.40 -10.99
CA ASP A 59 -17.35 2.72 -12.34
C ASP A 59 -18.29 1.65 -12.91
N LEU A 60 -18.07 0.36 -12.58
CA LEU A 60 -18.98 -0.73 -12.96
C LEU A 60 -20.37 -0.57 -12.35
N LEU A 61 -20.51 0.20 -11.27
CA LEU A 61 -21.78 0.53 -10.60
C LEU A 61 -22.31 1.93 -11.01
N GLY A 62 -21.63 2.64 -11.89
CA GLY A 62 -21.98 4.02 -12.29
C GLY A 62 -21.76 5.06 -11.19
N LEU A 63 -20.96 4.76 -10.18
CA LEU A 63 -20.65 5.70 -9.09
C LEU A 63 -19.57 6.69 -9.55
N THR A 64 -19.92 7.98 -9.51
CA THR A 64 -19.07 9.09 -9.96
C THR A 64 -18.81 10.07 -8.82
N GLY A 65 -18.07 11.16 -9.10
CA GLY A 65 -17.81 12.26 -8.16
C GLY A 65 -16.51 12.12 -7.39
N TYR A 66 -15.71 11.08 -7.62
CA TYR A 66 -14.39 10.94 -7.05
C TYR A 66 -13.42 10.20 -7.98
N ARG A 67 -12.14 10.40 -7.73
CA ARG A 67 -11.07 9.62 -8.36
C ARG A 67 -10.14 9.03 -7.29
N VAL A 68 -9.42 7.99 -7.67
CA VAL A 68 -8.35 7.41 -6.85
C VAL A 68 -7.02 7.81 -7.46
N ILE A 69 -6.18 8.47 -6.66
CA ILE A 69 -4.78 8.74 -6.99
C ILE A 69 -3.87 7.85 -6.15
N GLY A 70 -2.64 7.68 -6.58
CA GLY A 70 -1.61 7.00 -5.81
C GLY A 70 -0.89 7.98 -4.87
N SER A 71 -0.50 7.49 -3.70
CA SER A 71 0.57 8.08 -2.91
C SER A 71 1.75 7.13 -2.94
N ARG A 72 2.73 7.40 -3.80
CA ARG A 72 3.95 6.61 -3.88
C ARG A 72 4.81 6.89 -2.66
N SER A 73 5.31 5.84 -2.05
CA SER A 73 6.12 5.85 -0.85
C SER A 73 7.38 5.04 -1.10
N ASN A 74 8.53 5.67 -1.02
CA ASN A 74 9.82 5.04 -1.26
C ASN A 74 10.49 4.65 0.06
N TYR A 75 11.27 3.57 0.02
CA TYR A 75 11.97 3.04 1.18
C TYR A 75 13.38 2.59 0.83
N ILE A 76 14.28 2.77 1.79
CA ILE A 76 15.61 2.15 1.80
C ILE A 76 15.62 1.01 2.81
N ILE A 77 16.21 -0.12 2.45
CA ILE A 77 16.50 -1.22 3.37
C ILE A 77 17.99 -1.19 3.72
N LEU A 78 18.27 -1.18 5.01
CA LEU A 78 19.63 -1.28 5.54
C LEU A 78 19.96 -2.73 5.93
N HIS A 79 21.25 -3.04 5.92
CA HIS A 79 21.79 -4.35 6.26
C HIS A 79 21.43 -4.78 7.71
N LYS A 80 21.25 -6.08 7.95
CA LYS A 80 20.86 -6.67 9.25
C LYS A 80 21.67 -6.23 10.44
N ARG A 81 22.99 -5.96 10.26
CA ARG A 81 23.82 -5.44 11.34
C ARG A 81 23.29 -4.14 11.95
N MET A 82 22.52 -3.37 11.17
CA MET A 82 21.93 -2.11 11.62
C MET A 82 20.76 -2.34 12.56
N GLY A 83 20.02 -3.44 12.40
CA GLY A 83 18.90 -3.79 13.28
C GLY A 83 19.32 -4.07 14.72
N GLN A 84 20.58 -4.49 14.95
CA GLN A 84 21.11 -4.68 16.29
C GLN A 84 21.30 -3.35 17.05
N LEU A 85 21.37 -2.25 16.32
CA LEU A 85 21.55 -0.90 16.88
C LEU A 85 20.21 -0.16 17.07
N LEU A 86 19.10 -0.74 16.58
CA LEU A 86 17.79 -0.12 16.60
C LEU A 86 16.76 -1.04 17.27
N PRO A 87 16.54 -0.92 18.58
CA PRO A 87 15.66 -1.83 19.32
C PRO A 87 14.15 -1.52 19.12
N MET A 88 13.81 -0.34 18.58
CA MET A 88 12.44 0.12 18.41
C MET A 88 12.32 1.07 17.23
N PRO A 89 11.12 1.24 16.65
CA PRO A 89 10.89 2.27 15.64
C PRO A 89 11.16 3.68 16.16
N VAL A 90 11.72 4.53 15.30
CA VAL A 90 11.93 5.96 15.57
C VAL A 90 11.10 6.78 14.59
N TYR A 91 10.32 7.70 15.12
CA TYR A 91 9.41 8.58 14.38
C TYR A 91 9.74 10.05 14.67
N PRO A 92 9.63 10.94 13.69
CA PRO A 92 9.59 12.37 13.96
C PRO A 92 8.25 12.76 14.60
N VAL A 93 8.16 13.98 15.10
CA VAL A 93 6.86 14.56 15.48
C VAL A 93 6.01 14.72 14.21
N PRO A 94 4.80 14.13 14.14
CA PRO A 94 3.95 14.24 12.96
C PRO A 94 3.57 15.69 12.64
N SER A 95 3.49 16.01 11.35
CA SER A 95 2.85 17.22 10.87
C SER A 95 1.36 16.97 10.59
N ASN A 96 0.60 18.03 10.30
CA ASN A 96 -0.82 17.90 9.96
C ASN A 96 -1.09 17.14 8.63
N THR A 97 -0.07 17.00 7.78
CA THR A 97 -0.21 16.43 6.43
C THR A 97 0.60 15.15 6.20
N TYR A 98 1.57 14.85 7.09
CA TYR A 98 2.52 13.78 6.87
C TYR A 98 3.12 13.26 8.19
N LEU A 99 3.20 11.94 8.34
CA LEU A 99 3.76 11.30 9.53
C LEU A 99 5.28 11.40 9.62
N GLY A 100 5.94 11.75 8.53
CA GLY A 100 7.40 11.83 8.44
C GLY A 100 8.06 10.50 8.11
N ILE A 101 9.36 10.58 7.87
CA ILE A 101 10.20 9.39 7.60
C ILE A 101 10.36 8.60 8.90
N HIS A 102 10.14 7.30 8.82
CA HIS A 102 10.31 6.39 9.94
C HIS A 102 11.60 5.58 9.79
N ILE A 103 12.22 5.25 10.91
CA ILE A 103 13.30 4.29 10.96
C ILE A 103 12.76 3.08 11.72
N THR A 104 12.57 1.96 11.03
CA THR A 104 11.81 0.82 11.57
C THR A 104 12.59 -0.47 11.45
N PRO A 105 12.83 -1.22 12.55
CA PRO A 105 13.39 -2.56 12.47
C PRO A 105 12.36 -3.52 11.86
N THR A 106 12.83 -4.44 11.02
CA THR A 106 12.01 -5.50 10.45
C THR A 106 12.13 -6.78 11.27
N VAL A 107 11.16 -7.69 11.12
CA VAL A 107 11.19 -9.00 11.77
C VAL A 107 12.41 -9.84 11.37
N ASP A 108 12.98 -9.61 10.19
CA ASP A 108 14.17 -10.29 9.68
C ASP A 108 15.47 -9.67 10.18
N GLY A 109 15.38 -8.59 10.95
CA GLY A 109 16.54 -7.88 11.54
C GLY A 109 17.13 -6.78 10.64
N ASN A 110 16.55 -6.49 9.48
CA ASN A 110 16.89 -5.33 8.68
C ASN A 110 16.31 -4.04 9.31
N VAL A 111 16.68 -2.90 8.78
CA VAL A 111 16.07 -1.61 9.11
C VAL A 111 15.54 -0.98 7.84
N THR A 112 14.31 -0.48 7.87
CA THR A 112 13.73 0.34 6.80
C THR A 112 13.82 1.81 7.15
N VAL A 113 14.14 2.65 6.17
CA VAL A 113 14.11 4.11 6.23
C VAL A 113 13.09 4.60 5.23
N GLY A 114 12.08 5.30 5.67
CA GLY A 114 10.94 5.75 4.87
C GLY A 114 9.64 5.69 5.66
N PRO A 115 8.51 6.00 5.02
CA PRO A 115 8.40 6.46 3.63
C PRO A 115 8.79 7.93 3.45
N ASP A 116 9.00 8.31 2.18
CA ASP A 116 8.58 9.63 1.69
C ASP A 116 7.13 9.55 1.20
N ALA A 117 6.56 10.61 0.67
CA ALA A 117 5.21 10.60 0.12
C ALA A 117 5.13 11.53 -1.10
N GLU A 118 4.76 10.96 -2.23
CA GLU A 118 4.56 11.67 -3.49
C GLU A 118 3.23 11.26 -4.12
N ASN A 119 2.35 12.23 -4.40
CA ASN A 119 1.12 11.93 -5.13
C ASN A 119 1.44 11.65 -6.59
N THR A 120 0.79 10.64 -7.17
CA THR A 120 0.97 10.23 -8.55
C THR A 120 -0.35 9.74 -9.16
N ASP A 121 -0.55 10.03 -10.43
CA ASP A 121 -1.64 9.44 -11.22
C ASP A 121 -1.19 8.13 -11.91
N VAL A 122 0.11 7.80 -11.86
CA VAL A 122 0.66 6.53 -12.37
C VAL A 122 0.62 5.50 -11.25
N LEU A 123 -0.30 4.56 -11.35
CA LEU A 123 -0.64 3.63 -10.27
C LEU A 123 0.18 2.33 -10.27
N ASP A 124 1.07 2.15 -11.24
CA ASP A 124 1.88 0.94 -11.44
C ASP A 124 3.39 1.21 -11.55
N ASP A 125 3.85 2.46 -11.30
CA ASP A 125 5.27 2.79 -11.24
C ASP A 125 5.84 2.61 -9.83
N TYR A 126 6.48 1.48 -9.59
CA TYR A 126 7.18 1.14 -8.34
C TYR A 126 8.69 1.44 -8.39
N SER A 127 9.15 2.22 -9.35
CA SER A 127 10.54 2.66 -9.40
C SER A 127 10.86 3.59 -8.22
N VAL A 128 12.12 3.54 -7.76
CA VAL A 128 12.63 4.45 -6.73
C VAL A 128 13.67 5.37 -7.35
N PRO A 129 13.34 6.65 -7.60
CA PRO A 129 14.29 7.61 -8.13
C PRO A 129 15.47 7.84 -7.19
N GLN A 130 16.67 8.04 -7.74
CA GLN A 130 17.89 8.28 -6.95
C GLN A 130 17.75 9.51 -6.03
N ALA A 131 17.09 10.57 -6.50
CA ALA A 131 16.86 11.78 -5.72
C ALA A 131 16.03 11.50 -4.44
N ASN A 132 15.03 10.60 -4.52
CA ASN A 132 14.24 10.20 -3.35
C ASN A 132 15.08 9.41 -2.36
N MET A 133 15.96 8.52 -2.84
CA MET A 133 16.89 7.78 -1.98
C MET A 133 17.85 8.71 -1.24
N ASP A 134 18.43 9.68 -1.95
CA ASP A 134 19.36 10.64 -1.35
C ASP A 134 18.65 11.50 -0.30
N SER A 135 17.41 11.95 -0.58
CA SER A 135 16.58 12.68 0.38
C SER A 135 16.23 11.83 1.61
N LEU A 136 15.79 10.58 1.42
CA LEU A 136 15.48 9.66 2.50
C LEU A 136 16.68 9.42 3.42
N ALA A 137 17.86 9.25 2.83
CA ALA A 137 19.08 9.04 3.61
C ALA A 137 19.44 10.27 4.43
N VAL A 138 19.34 11.47 3.86
CA VAL A 138 19.64 12.74 4.55
C VAL A 138 18.63 13.01 5.67
N GLU A 139 17.35 12.92 5.38
CA GLU A 139 16.29 13.20 6.38
C GLU A 139 16.26 12.11 7.46
N GLY A 140 16.42 10.85 7.10
CA GLY A 140 16.49 9.75 8.06
C GLY A 140 17.70 9.88 8.99
N ALA A 141 18.85 10.35 8.50
CA ALA A 141 20.04 10.54 9.31
C ALA A 141 19.87 11.62 10.39
N LYS A 142 18.94 12.56 10.24
CA LYS A 142 18.58 13.52 11.28
C LYS A 142 17.92 12.86 12.49
N LEU A 143 17.20 11.77 12.27
CA LEU A 143 16.52 11.00 13.31
C LEU A 143 17.44 9.95 13.91
N TRP A 144 18.24 9.30 13.05
CA TRP A 144 19.13 8.23 13.43
C TRP A 144 20.44 8.30 12.63
N PRO A 145 21.52 8.86 13.22
CA PRO A 145 22.77 9.16 12.51
C PRO A 145 23.54 7.95 11.95
N HIS A 146 23.07 6.73 12.21
CA HIS A 146 23.70 5.50 11.75
C HIS A 146 23.32 5.09 10.32
N ILE A 147 22.65 5.95 9.55
CA ILE A 147 22.29 5.66 8.15
C ILE A 147 23.48 5.97 7.23
N PHE A 148 24.23 4.93 6.84
CA PHE A 148 25.36 5.06 5.94
C PHE A 148 25.05 4.42 4.58
N LYS A 149 25.52 5.03 3.49
CA LYS A 149 25.32 4.52 2.12
C LYS A 149 25.83 3.08 1.96
N LYS A 150 26.95 2.72 2.61
CA LYS A 150 27.52 1.36 2.58
C LYS A 150 26.63 0.28 3.22
N ASP A 151 25.62 0.68 4.01
CA ASP A 151 24.68 -0.21 4.68
C ASP A 151 23.35 -0.35 3.93
N GLN A 152 23.13 0.45 2.89
CA GLN A 152 21.97 0.35 2.03
C GLN A 152 22.11 -0.87 1.13
N ILE A 153 21.16 -1.80 1.22
CA ILE A 153 21.23 -3.06 0.46
C ILE A 153 20.14 -3.16 -0.61
N ARG A 154 19.04 -2.45 -0.45
CA ARG A 154 17.90 -2.48 -1.37
C ARG A 154 17.02 -1.24 -1.20
N THR A 155 16.23 -0.99 -2.23
CA THR A 155 15.12 -0.03 -2.20
C THR A 155 13.85 -0.70 -2.69
N PHE A 156 12.71 -0.16 -2.28
CA PHE A 156 11.41 -0.51 -2.84
C PHE A 156 10.45 0.65 -2.72
N ALA A 157 9.40 0.64 -3.52
CA ALA A 157 8.30 1.57 -3.40
C ALA A 157 6.98 0.81 -3.21
N GLY A 158 6.05 1.47 -2.55
CA GLY A 158 4.65 1.07 -2.49
C GLY A 158 3.77 2.22 -2.94
N ILE A 159 2.58 1.90 -3.46
CA ILE A 159 1.59 2.91 -3.84
C ILE A 159 0.32 2.70 -3.01
N GLN A 160 0.00 3.69 -2.20
CA GLN A 160 -1.20 3.69 -1.39
C GLN A 160 -2.32 4.43 -2.12
N PRO A 161 -3.54 3.87 -2.23
CA PRO A 161 -4.67 4.57 -2.83
C PRO A 161 -5.10 5.74 -1.94
N LYS A 162 -5.36 6.88 -2.56
CA LYS A 162 -6.00 8.04 -1.95
C LYS A 162 -7.26 8.39 -2.70
N TRP A 163 -8.33 8.55 -1.96
CA TRP A 163 -9.58 9.07 -2.47
C TRP A 163 -9.52 10.61 -2.58
N VAL A 164 -9.98 11.15 -3.68
CA VAL A 164 -10.01 12.59 -3.96
C VAL A 164 -11.36 12.95 -4.57
N ASP A 165 -12.03 13.95 -4.02
CA ASP A 165 -13.24 14.53 -4.61
C ASP A 165 -12.93 15.16 -5.96
N GLU A 166 -13.85 15.02 -6.90
CA GLU A 166 -13.79 15.68 -8.21
C GLU A 166 -14.50 17.06 -8.23
N ASN A 167 -14.94 17.54 -7.07
CA ASN A 167 -15.62 18.81 -6.91
C ASN A 167 -14.66 19.95 -6.55
#